data_3e125d05620bb67e3d0ecdd46bd76a42
#
_entry.id   3e125d05620bb67e3d0ecdd46bd76a42
#
_cell.length_a   1.000
_cell.length_b   1.000
_cell.length_c   1.000
_cell.angle_alpha   90.00
_cell.angle_beta   90.00
_cell.angle_gamma   90.00
#
_symmetry.space_group_name_H-M   'P 1'
#
loop_
_entity.id
_entity.type
_entity.pdbx_description
1 polymer ?
#
loop_
_entity_poly.entity_id
_entity_poly.type
_entity_poly.pdbx_seq_one_letter_code
_entity_poly.pdbx_strand_id
1 'polypeptide(L)'
;MRFHEKVVLITGAGVGIGRAAALSFGKEGAKVAINSLTAAHGLETLRLLQAAGGQGVYVQGDVSKDADARRVVQETVKAFGRLDILVNNAGIVIPGRVDNMSEEDWDRTVAVNLKGVFLVSRYSIPEMRKMGGGVIVHNASVVAIKGVKDRAAYTASKGGVWALTKAMAADYIAENIRVNCVCPGTIYTPSLERRIQAFPDPERARVDFIARQPMGRLGKDEEIAAAILFAASDEAAFMNGATITIDGGMAI
;
A
#
# COMPACT_ATOMS: atom_id res chain seq x y z
N MET A 1 5.65 -22.40 -2.30
CA MET A 1 5.19 -21.22 -1.52
C MET A 1 6.35 -20.24 -1.41
N ARG A 2 6.24 -19.11 -2.12
CA ARG A 2 7.34 -18.10 -2.24
C ARG A 2 7.69 -17.40 -0.93
N PHE A 3 6.77 -17.36 0.04
CA PHE A 3 6.92 -16.61 1.28
C PHE A 3 6.81 -17.50 2.53
N HIS A 4 7.14 -18.79 2.40
CA HIS A 4 7.13 -19.71 3.52
C HIS A 4 7.98 -19.16 4.68
N GLU A 5 7.41 -19.13 5.90
CA GLU A 5 8.00 -18.57 7.13
C GLU A 5 8.36 -17.06 7.10
N LYS A 6 8.10 -16.32 6.02
CA LYS A 6 8.29 -14.87 5.98
C LYS A 6 7.17 -14.17 6.74
N VAL A 7 7.52 -13.13 7.46
CA VAL A 7 6.58 -12.24 8.15
C VAL A 7 6.36 -10.98 7.36
N VAL A 8 5.11 -10.69 7.03
CA VAL A 8 4.71 -9.54 6.23
C VAL A 8 3.80 -8.63 7.04
N LEU A 9 4.15 -7.35 7.18
CA LEU A 9 3.27 -6.31 7.69
C LEU A 9 2.65 -5.55 6.51
N ILE A 10 1.32 -5.46 6.46
CA ILE A 10 0.60 -4.71 5.42
C ILE A 10 -0.27 -3.64 6.06
N THR A 11 0.02 -2.37 5.75
CA THR A 11 -0.79 -1.25 6.23
C THR A 11 -2.03 -1.03 5.36
N GLY A 12 -3.15 -0.64 5.97
CA GLY A 12 -4.41 -0.47 5.25
C GLY A 12 -4.95 -1.77 4.63
N ALA A 13 -4.69 -2.91 5.27
CA ALA A 13 -5.03 -4.23 4.76
C ALA A 13 -6.49 -4.67 5.05
N GLY A 14 -7.35 -3.75 5.50
CA GLY A 14 -8.73 -4.06 5.83
C GLY A 14 -9.65 -4.26 4.63
N VAL A 15 -9.37 -3.63 3.47
CA VAL A 15 -10.18 -3.70 2.24
C VAL A 15 -9.30 -3.51 1.01
N GLY A 16 -9.84 -3.79 -0.18
CA GLY A 16 -9.23 -3.47 -1.46
C GLY A 16 -7.86 -4.12 -1.65
N ILE A 17 -6.93 -3.40 -2.28
CA ILE A 17 -5.58 -3.87 -2.61
C ILE A 17 -4.86 -4.48 -1.40
N GLY A 18 -4.95 -3.83 -0.23
CA GLY A 18 -4.30 -4.33 0.97
C GLY A 18 -4.85 -5.66 1.45
N ARG A 19 -6.17 -5.86 1.38
CA ARG A 19 -6.82 -7.15 1.67
C ARG A 19 -6.38 -8.21 0.66
N ALA A 20 -6.44 -7.90 -0.63
CA ALA A 20 -6.03 -8.82 -1.68
C ALA A 20 -4.55 -9.24 -1.51
N ALA A 21 -3.67 -8.30 -1.20
CA ALA A 21 -2.27 -8.60 -0.89
C ALA A 21 -2.13 -9.50 0.35
N ALA A 22 -2.87 -9.23 1.45
CA ALA A 22 -2.81 -10.03 2.67
C ALA A 22 -3.22 -11.49 2.41
N LEU A 23 -4.32 -11.70 1.68
CA LEU A 23 -4.79 -13.04 1.31
C LEU A 23 -3.80 -13.74 0.38
N SER A 24 -3.23 -13.02 -0.58
CA SER A 24 -2.25 -13.58 -1.52
C SER A 24 -0.94 -13.97 -0.83
N PHE A 25 -0.40 -13.14 0.08
CA PHE A 25 0.76 -13.50 0.88
C PHE A 25 0.50 -14.74 1.75
N GLY A 26 -0.67 -14.80 2.41
CA GLY A 26 -1.04 -15.97 3.22
C GLY A 26 -1.14 -17.25 2.39
N LYS A 27 -1.72 -17.19 1.19
CA LYS A 27 -1.79 -18.33 0.25
C LYS A 27 -0.38 -18.81 -0.16
N GLU A 28 0.60 -17.91 -0.18
CA GLU A 28 2.00 -18.21 -0.50
C GLU A 28 2.84 -18.54 0.74
N GLY A 29 2.19 -18.78 1.91
CA GLY A 29 2.83 -19.29 3.14
C GLY A 29 3.39 -18.23 4.09
N ALA A 30 3.14 -16.95 3.84
CA ALA A 30 3.55 -15.90 4.76
C ALA A 30 2.69 -15.85 6.04
N LYS A 31 3.31 -15.42 7.14
CA LYS A 31 2.62 -14.96 8.36
C LYS A 31 2.31 -13.47 8.19
N VAL A 32 1.03 -13.08 8.26
CA VAL A 32 0.58 -11.75 7.85
C VAL A 32 0.10 -10.92 9.04
N ALA A 33 0.73 -9.78 9.28
CA ALA A 33 0.21 -8.75 10.17
C ALA A 33 -0.66 -7.78 9.37
N ILE A 34 -1.94 -7.75 9.69
CA ILE A 34 -2.97 -6.95 9.03
C ILE A 34 -3.16 -5.67 9.84
N ASN A 35 -2.69 -4.52 9.32
CA ASN A 35 -3.03 -3.24 9.94
C ASN A 35 -4.23 -2.61 9.24
N SER A 36 -5.15 -2.11 10.00
CA SER A 36 -6.28 -1.30 9.55
C SER A 36 -6.75 -0.36 10.65
N LEU A 37 -7.15 0.86 10.29
CA LEU A 37 -7.76 1.82 11.21
C LEU A 37 -9.12 1.31 11.70
N THR A 38 -9.95 0.73 10.81
CA THR A 38 -11.29 0.22 11.09
C THR A 38 -11.21 -1.22 11.54
N ALA A 39 -11.56 -1.49 12.79
CA ALA A 39 -11.48 -2.83 13.39
C ALA A 39 -12.28 -3.89 12.60
N ALA A 40 -13.52 -3.59 12.26
CA ALA A 40 -14.37 -4.52 11.52
C ALA A 40 -13.74 -4.97 10.19
N HIS A 41 -13.10 -4.05 9.45
CA HIS A 41 -12.43 -4.37 8.20
C HIS A 41 -11.18 -5.25 8.38
N GLY A 42 -10.38 -4.94 9.40
CA GLY A 42 -9.15 -5.70 9.69
C GLY A 42 -9.45 -7.11 10.20
N LEU A 43 -10.43 -7.23 11.09
CA LEU A 43 -10.89 -8.53 11.63
C LEU A 43 -11.51 -9.40 10.53
N GLU A 44 -12.28 -8.81 9.61
CA GLU A 44 -12.82 -9.57 8.47
C GLU A 44 -11.71 -10.07 7.54
N THR A 45 -10.67 -9.27 7.29
CA THR A 45 -9.51 -9.74 6.50
C THR A 45 -8.79 -10.89 7.22
N LEU A 46 -8.62 -10.79 8.55
CA LEU A 46 -8.03 -11.86 9.35
C LEU A 46 -8.86 -13.14 9.27
N ARG A 47 -10.18 -13.03 9.42
CA ARG A 47 -11.10 -14.17 9.31
C ARG A 47 -10.99 -14.87 7.94
N LEU A 48 -10.96 -14.08 6.85
CA LEU A 48 -10.82 -14.59 5.49
C LEU A 48 -9.46 -15.27 5.29
N LEU A 49 -8.37 -14.69 5.81
CA LEU A 49 -7.04 -15.27 5.77
C LEU A 49 -6.99 -16.62 6.46
N GLN A 50 -7.53 -16.70 7.68
CA GLN A 50 -7.57 -17.92 8.48
C GLN A 50 -8.47 -19.00 7.86
N ALA A 51 -9.62 -18.62 7.30
CA ALA A 51 -10.50 -19.53 6.57
C ALA A 51 -9.84 -20.13 5.32
N ALA A 52 -8.87 -19.43 4.73
CA ALA A 52 -8.04 -19.95 3.63
C ALA A 52 -6.80 -20.73 4.09
N GLY A 53 -6.67 -21.03 5.40
CA GLY A 53 -5.53 -21.76 5.98
C GLY A 53 -4.28 -20.90 6.24
N GLY A 54 -4.35 -19.59 6.05
CA GLY A 54 -3.26 -18.67 6.31
C GLY A 54 -3.11 -18.32 7.79
N GLN A 55 -1.91 -17.88 8.18
CA GLN A 55 -1.60 -17.41 9.53
C GLN A 55 -1.53 -15.88 9.57
N GLY A 56 -2.17 -15.26 10.56
CA GLY A 56 -2.12 -13.80 10.67
C GLY A 56 -2.55 -13.28 12.04
N VAL A 57 -2.28 -11.99 12.22
CA VAL A 57 -2.77 -11.19 13.36
C VAL A 57 -3.34 -9.88 12.84
N TYR A 58 -4.30 -9.33 13.55
CA TYR A 58 -4.81 -7.99 13.31
C TYR A 58 -4.22 -7.02 14.33
N VAL A 59 -3.70 -5.90 13.84
CA VAL A 59 -3.18 -4.79 14.67
C VAL A 59 -3.87 -3.51 14.25
N GLN A 60 -4.78 -3.00 15.08
CA GLN A 60 -5.43 -1.72 14.85
C GLN A 60 -4.42 -0.58 14.98
N GLY A 61 -4.48 0.43 14.10
CA GLY A 61 -3.64 1.62 14.23
C GLY A 61 -3.83 2.60 13.09
N ASP A 62 -3.71 3.89 13.44
CA ASP A 62 -3.64 5.00 12.50
C ASP A 62 -2.17 5.27 12.15
N VAL A 63 -1.75 4.87 10.96
CA VAL A 63 -0.35 5.02 10.50
C VAL A 63 0.14 6.47 10.46
N SER A 64 -0.77 7.47 10.45
CA SER A 64 -0.41 8.89 10.51
C SER A 64 0.08 9.35 11.89
N LYS A 65 -0.13 8.51 12.93
CA LYS A 65 0.24 8.75 14.33
C LYS A 65 1.51 7.97 14.68
N ASP A 66 2.53 8.66 15.18
CA ASP A 66 3.83 8.07 15.51
C ASP A 66 3.73 6.88 16.48
N ALA A 67 2.96 7.05 17.57
CA ALA A 67 2.77 6.01 18.58
C ALA A 67 2.09 4.76 17.99
N ASP A 68 1.11 4.93 17.10
CA ASP A 68 0.43 3.82 16.45
C ASP A 68 1.32 3.12 15.43
N ALA A 69 2.06 3.87 14.60
CA ALA A 69 3.01 3.31 13.64
C ALA A 69 4.08 2.46 14.35
N ARG A 70 4.63 2.96 15.47
CA ARG A 70 5.55 2.20 16.32
C ARG A 70 4.89 0.92 16.84
N ARG A 71 3.69 1.03 17.43
CA ARG A 71 2.97 -0.10 18.03
C ARG A 71 2.63 -1.17 16.98
N VAL A 72 2.21 -0.78 15.79
CA VAL A 72 1.88 -1.72 14.71
C VAL A 72 3.09 -2.59 14.36
N VAL A 73 4.29 -2.02 14.26
CA VAL A 73 5.52 -2.78 14.02
C VAL A 73 5.88 -3.65 15.23
N GLN A 74 5.81 -3.10 16.44
CA GLN A 74 6.14 -3.83 17.67
C GLN A 74 5.22 -5.05 17.90
N GLU A 75 3.91 -4.89 17.72
CA GLU A 75 2.96 -6.01 17.87
C GLU A 75 3.14 -7.06 16.74
N THR A 76 3.55 -6.65 15.54
CA THR A 76 3.93 -7.60 14.48
C THR A 76 5.11 -8.46 14.91
N VAL A 77 6.19 -7.82 15.38
CA VAL A 77 7.39 -8.54 15.85
C VAL A 77 7.10 -9.38 17.08
N LYS A 78 6.30 -8.89 18.01
CA LYS A 78 5.87 -9.64 19.19
C LYS A 78 5.10 -10.91 18.83
N ALA A 79 4.23 -10.84 17.80
CA ALA A 79 3.43 -11.98 17.36
C ALA A 79 4.24 -13.05 16.63
N PHE A 80 5.25 -12.66 15.84
CA PHE A 80 5.93 -13.57 14.92
C PHE A 80 7.46 -13.65 15.09
N GLY A 81 8.04 -12.86 15.99
CA GLY A 81 9.47 -12.86 16.30
C GLY A 81 10.36 -12.12 15.30
N ARG A 82 9.82 -11.67 14.15
CA ARG A 82 10.59 -11.04 13.06
C ARG A 82 9.72 -10.16 12.16
N LEU A 83 10.36 -9.40 11.29
CA LEU A 83 9.71 -8.69 10.18
C LEU A 83 10.61 -8.78 8.94
N ASP A 84 10.13 -9.41 7.86
CA ASP A 84 10.86 -9.59 6.61
C ASP A 84 10.39 -8.64 5.52
N ILE A 85 9.09 -8.37 5.47
CA ILE A 85 8.48 -7.60 4.39
C ILE A 85 7.54 -6.54 4.98
N LEU A 86 7.66 -5.31 4.50
CA LEU A 86 6.71 -4.23 4.77
C LEU A 86 6.01 -3.84 3.48
N VAL A 87 4.68 -3.85 3.47
CA VAL A 87 3.86 -3.27 2.41
C VAL A 87 3.17 -2.01 2.94
N ASN A 88 3.67 -0.85 2.55
CA ASN A 88 3.05 0.44 2.83
C ASN A 88 1.92 0.69 1.84
N ASN A 89 0.71 0.28 2.20
CA ASN A 89 -0.47 0.38 1.34
C ASN A 89 -1.53 1.36 1.85
N ALA A 90 -1.55 1.67 3.14
CA ALA A 90 -2.53 2.62 3.70
C ALA A 90 -2.55 3.94 2.92
N GLY A 91 -3.74 4.43 2.61
CA GLY A 91 -3.90 5.69 1.89
C GLY A 91 -5.35 6.12 1.75
N ILE A 92 -5.54 7.42 1.57
CA ILE A 92 -6.83 8.06 1.33
C ILE A 92 -6.76 8.92 0.07
N VAL A 93 -7.92 9.17 -0.53
CA VAL A 93 -8.09 10.07 -1.66
C VAL A 93 -9.16 11.08 -1.31
N ILE A 94 -8.77 12.33 -1.14
CA ILE A 94 -9.66 13.47 -1.00
C ILE A 94 -9.54 14.29 -2.30
N PRO A 95 -10.61 14.46 -3.07
CA PRO A 95 -10.59 15.28 -4.27
C PRO A 95 -10.41 16.75 -3.93
N GLY A 96 -9.66 17.48 -4.75
CA GLY A 96 -9.50 18.91 -4.62
C GLY A 96 -8.40 19.46 -5.52
N ARG A 97 -8.57 20.72 -5.92
CA ARG A 97 -7.59 21.54 -6.62
C ARG A 97 -6.83 22.39 -5.60
N VAL A 98 -5.70 22.96 -5.98
CA VAL A 98 -4.91 23.81 -5.10
C VAL A 98 -5.69 25.01 -4.57
N ASP A 99 -6.56 25.59 -5.40
CA ASP A 99 -7.32 26.80 -5.10
C ASP A 99 -8.60 26.58 -4.27
N ASN A 100 -9.03 25.32 -4.07
CA ASN A 100 -10.27 25.00 -3.35
C ASN A 100 -10.17 23.89 -2.30
N MET A 101 -8.98 23.28 -2.12
CA MET A 101 -8.76 22.27 -1.09
C MET A 101 -8.49 22.95 0.26
N SER A 102 -9.13 22.48 1.32
CA SER A 102 -8.84 22.97 2.66
C SER A 102 -7.43 22.52 3.13
N GLU A 103 -6.81 23.32 4.00
CA GLU A 103 -5.54 22.96 4.63
C GLU A 103 -5.68 21.66 5.44
N GLU A 104 -6.82 21.45 6.11
CA GLU A 104 -7.13 20.23 6.87
C GLU A 104 -7.10 18.97 5.96
N ASP A 105 -7.74 19.05 4.77
CA ASP A 105 -7.77 17.93 3.83
C ASP A 105 -6.40 17.67 3.20
N TRP A 106 -5.63 18.72 2.96
CA TRP A 106 -4.24 18.63 2.53
C TRP A 106 -3.40 17.92 3.58
N ASP A 107 -3.42 18.42 4.82
CA ASP A 107 -2.63 17.88 5.93
C ASP A 107 -3.02 16.42 6.23
N ARG A 108 -4.31 16.12 6.25
CA ARG A 108 -4.80 14.75 6.43
C ARG A 108 -4.30 13.81 5.33
N THR A 109 -4.35 14.27 4.08
CA THR A 109 -3.87 13.46 2.95
C THR A 109 -2.36 13.19 3.05
N VAL A 110 -1.57 14.23 3.33
CA VAL A 110 -0.11 14.10 3.50
C VAL A 110 0.23 13.26 4.73
N ALA A 111 -0.48 13.46 5.85
CA ALA A 111 -0.25 12.70 7.08
C ALA A 111 -0.47 11.20 6.88
N VAL A 112 -1.54 10.79 6.20
CA VAL A 112 -1.81 9.36 5.98
C VAL A 112 -0.91 8.79 4.88
N ASN A 113 -0.87 9.45 3.70
CA ASN A 113 -0.29 8.85 2.51
C ASN A 113 1.23 8.92 2.45
N LEU A 114 1.86 9.92 3.06
CA LEU A 114 3.30 10.15 2.99
C LEU A 114 3.97 10.00 4.36
N LYS A 115 3.52 10.77 5.37
CA LYS A 115 4.09 10.66 6.72
C LYS A 115 3.88 9.27 7.29
N GLY A 116 2.72 8.64 7.07
CA GLY A 116 2.46 7.27 7.51
C GLY A 116 3.43 6.26 6.91
N VAL A 117 3.76 6.38 5.62
CA VAL A 117 4.79 5.55 4.96
C VAL A 117 6.15 5.74 5.63
N PHE A 118 6.56 6.99 5.88
CA PHE A 118 7.79 7.30 6.60
C PHE A 118 7.81 6.68 8.00
N LEU A 119 6.75 6.88 8.79
CA LEU A 119 6.71 6.43 10.19
C LEU A 119 6.78 4.90 10.30
N VAL A 120 5.97 4.17 9.52
CA VAL A 120 6.00 2.69 9.58
C VAL A 120 7.33 2.16 9.08
N SER A 121 7.90 2.73 8.03
CA SER A 121 9.24 2.35 7.53
C SER A 121 10.32 2.62 8.58
N ARG A 122 10.30 3.79 9.24
CA ARG A 122 11.23 4.16 10.31
C ARG A 122 11.32 3.10 11.41
N TYR A 123 10.20 2.52 11.80
CA TYR A 123 10.17 1.48 12.84
C TYR A 123 10.43 0.08 12.31
N SER A 124 10.17 -0.18 11.03
CA SER A 124 10.40 -1.49 10.39
C SER A 124 11.87 -1.75 10.06
N ILE A 125 12.60 -0.74 9.62
CA ILE A 125 14.01 -0.87 9.21
C ILE A 125 14.90 -1.45 10.31
N PRO A 126 14.85 -0.99 11.57
CA PRO A 126 15.65 -1.58 12.65
C PRO A 126 15.34 -3.08 12.87
N GLU A 127 14.09 -3.51 12.68
CA GLU A 127 13.70 -4.92 12.83
C GLU A 127 14.22 -5.76 11.65
N MET A 128 14.20 -5.21 10.43
CA MET A 128 14.78 -5.85 9.24
C MET A 128 16.30 -5.99 9.35
N ARG A 129 17.00 -4.99 9.91
CA ARG A 129 18.45 -5.06 10.18
C ARG A 129 18.82 -6.25 11.07
N LYS A 130 18.03 -6.54 12.12
CA LYS A 130 18.25 -7.69 13.00
C LYS A 130 18.15 -9.02 12.25
N MET A 131 17.43 -9.05 11.13
CA MET A 131 17.27 -10.22 10.29
C MET A 131 18.30 -10.30 9.14
N GLY A 132 19.23 -9.34 9.06
CA GLY A 132 20.22 -9.27 7.99
C GLY A 132 19.68 -8.74 6.66
N GLY A 133 18.52 -8.11 6.65
CA GLY A 133 17.89 -7.51 5.48
C GLY A 133 16.38 -7.60 5.47
N GLY A 134 15.76 -7.13 4.39
CA GLY A 134 14.30 -7.15 4.23
C GLY A 134 13.85 -6.54 2.91
N VAL A 135 12.53 -6.47 2.72
CA VAL A 135 11.93 -5.85 1.54
C VAL A 135 10.83 -4.88 1.93
N ILE A 136 10.84 -3.70 1.36
CA ILE A 136 9.79 -2.69 1.51
C ILE A 136 9.15 -2.45 0.14
N VAL A 137 7.82 -2.57 0.07
CA VAL A 137 7.05 -2.24 -1.13
C VAL A 137 6.08 -1.11 -0.80
N HIS A 138 6.22 0.00 -1.48
CA HIS A 138 5.30 1.13 -1.35
C HIS A 138 4.19 1.05 -2.41
N ASN A 139 2.93 1.14 -1.99
CA ASN A 139 1.81 1.34 -2.89
C ASN A 139 1.65 2.84 -3.18
N ALA A 140 2.37 3.32 -4.22
CA ALA A 140 2.27 4.70 -4.69
C ALA A 140 0.97 4.91 -5.53
N SER A 141 1.08 5.41 -6.73
CA SER A 141 -0.02 5.54 -7.70
C SER A 141 0.55 6.03 -9.03
N VAL A 142 -0.15 5.78 -10.13
CA VAL A 142 0.14 6.40 -11.43
C VAL A 142 0.14 7.93 -11.37
N VAL A 143 -0.59 8.55 -10.44
CA VAL A 143 -0.58 10.02 -10.26
C VAL A 143 0.76 10.55 -9.77
N ALA A 144 1.66 9.71 -9.28
CA ALA A 144 3.03 10.11 -8.95
C ALA A 144 3.85 10.49 -10.20
N ILE A 145 3.45 9.99 -11.37
CA ILE A 145 4.15 10.15 -12.66
C ILE A 145 3.27 10.81 -13.74
N LYS A 146 1.95 10.94 -13.52
CA LYS A 146 1.00 11.57 -14.43
C LYS A 146 0.03 12.47 -13.67
N GLY A 147 -0.19 13.69 -14.15
CA GLY A 147 -1.19 14.61 -13.59
C GLY A 147 -2.62 14.11 -13.81
N VAL A 148 -3.45 14.21 -12.77
CA VAL A 148 -4.89 13.92 -12.81
C VAL A 148 -5.64 15.08 -12.15
N LYS A 149 -6.71 15.54 -12.78
CA LYS A 149 -7.54 16.66 -12.27
C LYS A 149 -8.09 16.34 -10.87
N ASP A 150 -8.22 17.36 -10.04
CA ASP A 150 -8.79 17.32 -8.69
C ASP A 150 -8.06 16.33 -7.77
N ARG A 151 -6.71 16.33 -7.81
CA ARG A 151 -5.86 15.41 -7.04
C ARG A 151 -4.62 16.09 -6.45
N ALA A 152 -4.71 17.39 -6.10
CA ALA A 152 -3.54 18.17 -5.66
C ALA A 152 -2.77 17.47 -4.52
N ALA A 153 -3.36 17.33 -3.33
CA ALA A 153 -2.70 16.69 -2.18
C ALA A 153 -2.38 15.20 -2.44
N TYR A 154 -3.29 14.49 -3.12
CA TYR A 154 -3.07 13.08 -3.43
C TYR A 154 -1.86 12.89 -4.35
N THR A 155 -1.76 13.67 -5.42
CA THR A 155 -0.61 13.65 -6.35
C THR A 155 0.68 14.02 -5.63
N ALA A 156 0.68 15.10 -4.85
CA ALA A 156 1.85 15.50 -4.07
C ALA A 156 2.30 14.40 -3.09
N SER A 157 1.35 13.80 -2.35
CA SER A 157 1.67 12.74 -1.40
C SER A 157 2.20 11.46 -2.07
N LYS A 158 1.62 11.03 -3.20
CA LYS A 158 2.07 9.84 -3.93
C LYS A 158 3.37 10.08 -4.71
N GLY A 159 3.58 11.30 -5.21
CA GLY A 159 4.87 11.76 -5.74
C GLY A 159 5.97 11.73 -4.67
N GLY A 160 5.65 12.18 -3.45
CA GLY A 160 6.53 12.07 -2.28
C GLY A 160 6.88 10.61 -1.93
N VAL A 161 5.93 9.70 -1.95
CA VAL A 161 6.18 8.25 -1.75
C VAL A 161 7.08 7.67 -2.83
N TRP A 162 6.86 8.05 -4.09
CA TRP A 162 7.71 7.64 -5.21
C TRP A 162 9.16 8.12 -5.03
N ALA A 163 9.35 9.41 -4.68
CA ALA A 163 10.67 9.97 -4.43
C ALA A 163 11.34 9.34 -3.19
N LEU A 164 10.57 9.14 -2.09
CA LEU A 164 11.03 8.48 -0.88
C LEU A 164 11.50 7.04 -1.15
N THR A 165 10.85 6.32 -2.08
CA THR A 165 11.29 4.99 -2.51
C THR A 165 12.73 5.02 -3.04
N LYS A 166 13.08 6.03 -3.86
CA LYS A 166 14.43 6.18 -4.43
C LYS A 166 15.46 6.47 -3.34
N ALA A 167 15.15 7.41 -2.45
CA ALA A 167 16.04 7.78 -1.34
C ALA A 167 16.30 6.56 -0.43
N MET A 168 15.24 5.88 0.02
CA MET A 168 15.38 4.71 0.88
C MET A 168 16.12 3.55 0.18
N ALA A 169 15.91 3.34 -1.12
CA ALA A 169 16.61 2.31 -1.87
C ALA A 169 18.12 2.59 -1.92
N ALA A 170 18.53 3.85 -2.03
CA ALA A 170 19.93 4.25 -1.99
C ALA A 170 20.54 4.13 -0.58
N ASP A 171 19.79 4.56 0.45
CA ASP A 171 20.26 4.57 1.83
C ASP A 171 20.48 3.15 2.40
N TYR A 172 19.61 2.18 2.06
CA TYR A 172 19.57 0.89 2.74
C TYR A 172 20.06 -0.31 1.92
N ILE A 173 20.56 -0.10 0.70
CA ILE A 173 21.08 -1.19 -0.17
C ILE A 173 22.23 -1.95 0.47
N ALA A 174 23.15 -1.25 1.15
CA ALA A 174 24.27 -1.86 1.85
C ALA A 174 23.86 -2.71 3.07
N GLU A 175 22.62 -2.53 3.53
CA GLU A 175 22.02 -3.27 4.65
C GLU A 175 21.14 -4.43 4.16
N ASN A 176 21.23 -4.79 2.88
CA ASN A 176 20.40 -5.82 2.24
C ASN A 176 18.89 -5.58 2.38
N ILE A 177 18.47 -4.31 2.41
CA ILE A 177 17.04 -3.91 2.41
C ILE A 177 16.71 -3.33 1.04
N ARG A 178 15.85 -4.03 0.28
CA ARG A 178 15.34 -3.55 -1.00
C ARG A 178 14.09 -2.70 -0.80
N VAL A 179 13.98 -1.61 -1.52
CA VAL A 179 12.82 -0.71 -1.47
C VAL A 179 12.33 -0.44 -2.87
N ASN A 180 11.09 -0.83 -3.18
CA ASN A 180 10.47 -0.64 -4.49
C ASN A 180 9.07 -0.05 -4.33
N CYS A 181 8.49 0.48 -5.41
CA CYS A 181 7.10 0.90 -5.40
C CYS A 181 6.29 0.33 -6.56
N VAL A 182 5.00 0.14 -6.32
CA VAL A 182 4.00 -0.11 -7.36
C VAL A 182 3.20 1.18 -7.60
N CYS A 183 2.86 1.45 -8.86
CA CYS A 183 2.08 2.61 -9.29
C CYS A 183 0.80 2.14 -10.00
N PRO A 184 -0.28 1.84 -9.25
CA PRO A 184 -1.55 1.45 -9.83
C PRO A 184 -2.23 2.58 -10.59
N GLY A 185 -2.97 2.24 -11.63
CA GLY A 185 -3.96 3.09 -12.26
C GLY A 185 -5.25 3.17 -11.45
N THR A 186 -6.40 3.22 -12.12
CA THR A 186 -7.70 3.20 -11.44
C THR A 186 -8.13 1.77 -11.17
N ILE A 187 -8.13 1.38 -9.89
CA ILE A 187 -8.46 0.02 -9.44
C ILE A 187 -9.86 -0.01 -8.82
N TYR A 188 -10.66 -1.02 -9.17
CA TYR A 188 -11.98 -1.21 -8.59
C TYR A 188 -11.84 -1.68 -7.14
N THR A 189 -12.10 -0.78 -6.22
CA THR A 189 -12.01 -0.99 -4.77
C THR A 189 -13.26 -0.46 -4.09
N PRO A 190 -13.58 -0.88 -2.87
CA PRO A 190 -14.67 -0.26 -2.09
C PRO A 190 -14.52 1.26 -1.92
N SER A 191 -13.29 1.77 -1.91
CA SER A 191 -13.01 3.21 -1.87
C SER A 191 -13.38 3.90 -3.18
N LEU A 192 -13.08 3.28 -4.33
CA LEU A 192 -13.50 3.83 -5.63
C LEU A 192 -15.01 3.79 -5.77
N GLU A 193 -15.65 2.69 -5.40
CA GLU A 193 -17.11 2.57 -5.48
C GLU A 193 -17.82 3.66 -4.68
N ARG A 194 -17.42 3.90 -3.41
CA ARG A 194 -17.97 5.00 -2.61
C ARG A 194 -17.79 6.36 -3.30
N ARG A 195 -16.66 6.59 -3.98
CA ARG A 195 -16.42 7.85 -4.71
C ARG A 195 -17.28 7.95 -5.96
N ILE A 196 -17.51 6.85 -6.67
CA ILE A 196 -18.43 6.81 -7.83
C ILE A 196 -19.85 7.14 -7.38
N GLN A 197 -20.33 6.50 -6.31
CA GLN A 197 -21.67 6.71 -5.76
C GLN A 197 -21.89 8.13 -5.19
N ALA A 198 -20.84 8.87 -4.90
CA ALA A 198 -20.92 10.26 -4.43
C ALA A 198 -21.08 11.30 -5.58
N PHE A 199 -21.00 10.87 -6.84
CA PHE A 199 -21.27 11.76 -7.97
C PHE A 199 -22.79 11.90 -8.21
N PRO A 200 -23.25 13.05 -8.75
CA PRO A 200 -24.65 13.25 -9.13
C PRO A 200 -25.16 12.20 -10.14
N ASP A 201 -24.29 11.73 -11.03
CA ASP A 201 -24.53 10.65 -11.99
C ASP A 201 -23.44 9.58 -11.84
N PRO A 202 -23.67 8.55 -11.01
CA PRO A 202 -22.72 7.47 -10.77
C PRO A 202 -22.38 6.65 -12.02
N GLU A 203 -23.34 6.44 -12.93
CA GLU A 203 -23.09 5.67 -14.16
C GLU A 203 -22.15 6.43 -15.10
N ARG A 204 -22.38 7.72 -15.29
CA ARG A 204 -21.47 8.57 -16.05
C ARG A 204 -20.08 8.63 -15.39
N ALA A 205 -20.02 8.79 -14.07
CA ALA A 205 -18.75 8.79 -13.34
C ALA A 205 -18.00 7.45 -13.53
N ARG A 206 -18.67 6.31 -13.52
CA ARG A 206 -18.07 5.00 -13.79
C ARG A 206 -17.45 4.94 -15.18
N VAL A 207 -18.17 5.40 -16.21
CA VAL A 207 -17.65 5.46 -17.59
C VAL A 207 -16.40 6.36 -17.64
N ASP A 208 -16.44 7.55 -17.01
CA ASP A 208 -15.31 8.47 -16.98
C ASP A 208 -14.09 7.90 -16.23
N PHE A 209 -14.28 7.11 -15.17
CA PHE A 209 -13.20 6.40 -14.50
C PHE A 209 -12.60 5.30 -15.36
N ILE A 210 -13.40 4.54 -16.11
CA ILE A 210 -12.96 3.51 -17.05
C ILE A 210 -12.16 4.12 -18.19
N ALA A 211 -12.65 5.22 -18.78
CA ALA A 211 -12.04 5.89 -19.91
C ALA A 211 -10.62 6.44 -19.64
N ARG A 212 -10.20 6.51 -18.38
CA ARG A 212 -8.82 6.92 -18.01
C ARG A 212 -7.78 5.89 -18.43
N GLN A 213 -8.16 4.63 -18.56
CA GLN A 213 -7.31 3.52 -18.91
C GLN A 213 -7.54 3.13 -20.37
N PRO A 214 -6.52 3.21 -21.27
CA PRO A 214 -6.61 2.72 -22.65
C PRO A 214 -7.07 1.27 -22.79
N MET A 215 -6.81 0.43 -21.77
CA MET A 215 -7.33 -0.94 -21.74
C MET A 215 -8.87 -1.05 -21.63
N GLY A 216 -9.60 0.05 -21.45
CA GLY A 216 -11.07 0.08 -21.44
C GLY A 216 -11.73 -0.58 -20.24
N ARG A 217 -11.00 -0.78 -19.15
CA ARG A 217 -11.51 -1.34 -17.88
C ARG A 217 -10.80 -0.78 -16.65
N LEU A 218 -11.42 -0.95 -15.51
CA LEU A 218 -10.74 -0.78 -14.22
C LEU A 218 -9.82 -1.98 -13.93
N GLY A 219 -8.71 -1.74 -13.24
CA GLY A 219 -7.88 -2.81 -12.71
C GLY A 219 -8.58 -3.50 -11.52
N LYS A 220 -8.14 -4.72 -11.20
CA LYS A 220 -8.60 -5.49 -10.05
C LYS A 220 -7.59 -5.42 -8.91
N ASP A 221 -8.06 -5.57 -7.68
CA ASP A 221 -7.21 -5.60 -6.48
C ASP A 221 -6.12 -6.69 -6.58
N GLU A 222 -6.46 -7.85 -7.14
CA GLU A 222 -5.56 -8.99 -7.27
C GLU A 222 -4.44 -8.72 -8.29
N GLU A 223 -4.68 -7.91 -9.32
CA GLU A 223 -3.64 -7.54 -10.30
C GLU A 223 -2.54 -6.71 -9.63
N ILE A 224 -2.93 -5.82 -8.69
CA ILE A 224 -1.96 -5.03 -7.92
C ILE A 224 -1.29 -5.88 -6.84
N ALA A 225 -2.05 -6.75 -6.18
CA ALA A 225 -1.49 -7.69 -5.20
C ALA A 225 -0.41 -8.57 -5.84
N ALA A 226 -0.61 -9.09 -7.05
CA ALA A 226 0.38 -9.88 -7.77
C ALA A 226 1.70 -9.11 -7.99
N ALA A 227 1.62 -7.83 -8.37
CA ALA A 227 2.80 -6.99 -8.53
C ALA A 227 3.51 -6.68 -7.22
N ILE A 228 2.75 -6.47 -6.12
CA ILE A 228 3.31 -6.30 -4.77
C ILE A 228 4.06 -7.57 -4.36
N LEU A 229 3.48 -8.74 -4.56
CA LEU A 229 4.13 -10.02 -4.26
C LEU A 229 5.40 -10.21 -5.09
N PHE A 230 5.36 -9.93 -6.40
CA PHE A 230 6.54 -9.99 -7.24
C PHE A 230 7.65 -9.07 -6.72
N ALA A 231 7.36 -7.80 -6.45
CA ALA A 231 8.32 -6.85 -5.91
C ALA A 231 8.94 -7.28 -4.57
N ALA A 232 8.16 -8.02 -3.77
CA ALA A 232 8.58 -8.54 -2.47
C ALA A 232 9.37 -9.85 -2.55
N SER A 233 9.29 -10.59 -3.64
CA SER A 233 9.86 -11.94 -3.80
C SER A 233 11.36 -11.93 -4.14
N ASP A 234 11.97 -13.09 -4.04
CA ASP A 234 13.36 -13.32 -4.47
C ASP A 234 13.50 -13.30 -6.01
N GLU A 235 12.41 -13.50 -6.75
CA GLU A 235 12.37 -13.32 -8.22
C GLU A 235 12.73 -11.88 -8.63
N ALA A 236 12.52 -10.91 -7.74
CA ALA A 236 12.89 -9.51 -7.91
C ALA A 236 14.18 -9.12 -7.16
N ALA A 237 15.06 -10.07 -6.86
CA ALA A 237 16.26 -9.82 -6.02
C ALA A 237 17.18 -8.72 -6.56
N PHE A 238 17.26 -8.56 -7.89
CA PHE A 238 18.07 -7.50 -8.52
C PHE A 238 17.32 -6.16 -8.69
N MET A 239 16.10 -6.07 -8.18
CA MET A 239 15.26 -4.88 -8.29
C MET A 239 15.32 -4.05 -7.00
N ASN A 240 15.87 -2.83 -7.07
CA ASN A 240 15.91 -1.86 -5.97
C ASN A 240 15.68 -0.45 -6.50
N GLY A 241 14.89 0.35 -5.81
CA GLY A 241 14.47 1.67 -6.25
C GLY A 241 13.56 1.65 -7.50
N ALA A 242 13.02 0.52 -7.90
CA ALA A 242 12.22 0.38 -9.10
C ALA A 242 10.79 0.88 -8.91
N THR A 243 10.17 1.22 -10.05
CA THR A 243 8.75 1.59 -10.16
C THR A 243 8.07 0.58 -11.07
N ILE A 244 7.09 -0.15 -10.54
CA ILE A 244 6.27 -1.09 -11.31
C ILE A 244 4.92 -0.41 -11.58
N THR A 245 4.68 -0.03 -12.83
CA THR A 245 3.42 0.61 -13.24
C THR A 245 2.43 -0.45 -13.69
N ILE A 246 1.23 -0.47 -13.06
CA ILE A 246 0.12 -1.37 -13.40
C ILE A 246 -1.14 -0.52 -13.51
N ASP A 247 -1.35 0.08 -14.68
CA ASP A 247 -2.28 1.19 -14.85
C ASP A 247 -3.19 1.09 -16.07
N GLY A 248 -3.15 -0.04 -16.80
CA GLY A 248 -3.93 -0.22 -18.02
C GLY A 248 -3.58 0.74 -19.13
N GLY A 249 -2.33 1.24 -19.15
CA GLY A 249 -1.84 2.20 -20.14
C GLY A 249 -2.17 3.66 -19.79
N MET A 250 -2.60 3.96 -18.56
CA MET A 250 -3.01 5.32 -18.17
C MET A 250 -1.85 6.33 -18.23
N ALA A 251 -0.59 5.90 -18.06
CA ALA A 251 0.59 6.77 -18.03
C ALA A 251 1.26 7.00 -19.40
N ILE A 252 0.83 6.28 -20.44
CA ILE A 252 1.33 6.46 -21.81
C ILE A 252 0.60 7.58 -22.56
#